data_841e651dcbdf8e320e48beeec210cdc4
#
_entry.id   841e651dcbdf8e320e48beeec210cdc4
#
_cell.length_a   1.000
_cell.length_b   1.000
_cell.length_c   1.000
_cell.angle_alpha   90.00
_cell.angle_beta   90.00
_cell.angle_gamma   90.00
#
_symmetry.space_group_name_H-M   'P 1'
#
loop_
_entity.id
_entity.type
_entity.pdbx_description
1 polymer ?
#
loop_
_entity_poly.entity_id
_entity_poly.type
_entity_poly.pdbx_seq_one_letter_code
_entity_poly.pdbx_strand_id
1 'polypeptide(L)'
;MKNVAIVTGATSGVGREFVRQLDEMLYGSIDEIWAVARSAEGLSQLSETAQTPVRAFALDLTDTSAPRQLEMALELEQAAQGVNVAWLVNSAGSGWFGGYQDMDSSAVRCMVELNCLALADITSAVLPYMTPSSRIVNMSSIAAFLPLPGMALYAATKRFVLDLTHGLNEDLRGTGINACAVCPKAMRTGFWDGAGSDEAKGMGFFFGTEDVADVVRKAIHAVQMGRGSVVTSPDMKLACAAFKAMPYGMLCGLTKAALAARRSLAS
;
A
#
# COMPACT_ATOMS: atom_id res chain seq x y z
N MET A 1 -26.25 8.54 7.63
CA MET A 1 -24.84 8.74 7.22
C MET A 1 -24.34 7.41 6.71
N LYS A 2 -23.84 7.38 5.50
CA LYS A 2 -23.35 6.17 4.80
C LYS A 2 -21.92 5.87 5.21
N ASN A 3 -21.64 4.66 5.67
CA ASN A 3 -20.29 4.21 6.00
C ASN A 3 -19.66 3.54 4.76
N VAL A 4 -18.51 4.02 4.33
CA VAL A 4 -17.82 3.47 3.16
C VAL A 4 -16.41 3.02 3.50
N ALA A 5 -15.94 1.98 2.79
CA ALA A 5 -14.52 1.61 2.74
C ALA A 5 -13.97 1.90 1.35
N ILE A 6 -12.90 2.67 1.25
CA ILE A 6 -12.22 2.97 -0.02
C ILE A 6 -10.96 2.11 -0.11
N VAL A 7 -10.81 1.35 -1.20
CA VAL A 7 -9.64 0.50 -1.44
C VAL A 7 -9.05 0.81 -2.82
N THR A 8 -7.81 1.28 -2.87
CA THR A 8 -7.08 1.47 -4.13
C THR A 8 -6.30 0.21 -4.51
N GLY A 9 -6.15 -0.05 -5.81
CA GLY A 9 -5.58 -1.31 -6.29
C GLY A 9 -6.46 -2.52 -6.00
N ALA A 10 -7.78 -2.32 -5.92
CA ALA A 10 -8.76 -3.27 -5.40
C ALA A 10 -8.90 -4.58 -6.20
N THR A 11 -8.47 -4.62 -7.47
CA THR A 11 -8.70 -5.77 -8.35
C THR A 11 -7.62 -6.85 -8.30
N SER A 12 -6.51 -6.62 -7.61
CA SER A 12 -5.38 -7.55 -7.60
C SER A 12 -4.65 -7.62 -6.26
N GLY A 13 -3.93 -8.71 -6.03
CA GLY A 13 -2.99 -8.88 -4.93
C GLY A 13 -3.55 -8.48 -3.57
N VAL A 14 -2.84 -7.57 -2.92
CA VAL A 14 -3.15 -7.11 -1.56
C VAL A 14 -4.46 -6.34 -1.50
N GLY A 15 -4.74 -5.48 -2.49
CA GLY A 15 -5.98 -4.68 -2.51
C GLY A 15 -7.22 -5.55 -2.63
N ARG A 16 -7.21 -6.57 -3.50
CA ARG A 16 -8.30 -7.54 -3.61
C ARG A 16 -8.52 -8.30 -2.31
N GLU A 17 -7.46 -8.67 -1.65
CA GLU A 17 -7.54 -9.37 -0.37
C GLU A 17 -8.06 -8.46 0.76
N PHE A 18 -7.70 -7.16 0.75
CA PHE A 18 -8.33 -6.20 1.67
C PHE A 18 -9.83 -6.10 1.45
N VAL A 19 -10.29 -5.99 0.20
CA VAL A 19 -11.74 -5.99 -0.09
C VAL A 19 -12.40 -7.23 0.49
N ARG A 20 -11.85 -8.42 0.23
CA ARG A 20 -12.41 -9.68 0.73
C ARG A 20 -12.49 -9.72 2.27
N GLN A 21 -11.39 -9.38 2.96
CA GLN A 21 -11.38 -9.44 4.44
C GLN A 21 -12.23 -8.34 5.09
N LEU A 22 -12.26 -7.13 4.51
CA LEU A 22 -13.12 -6.06 5.01
C LEU A 22 -14.60 -6.39 4.78
N ASP A 23 -14.95 -6.96 3.62
CA ASP A 23 -16.31 -7.42 3.32
C ASP A 23 -16.78 -8.47 4.34
N GLU A 24 -15.95 -9.49 4.61
CA GLU A 24 -16.28 -10.53 5.60
C GLU A 24 -16.37 -10.00 7.04
N MET A 25 -15.42 -9.14 7.43
CA MET A 25 -15.29 -8.67 8.82
C MET A 25 -16.30 -7.57 9.17
N LEU A 26 -16.62 -6.70 8.21
CA LEU A 26 -17.42 -5.49 8.41
C LEU A 26 -18.81 -5.60 7.77
N TYR A 27 -19.22 -6.79 7.35
CA TYR A 27 -20.55 -7.02 6.78
C TYR A 27 -21.65 -6.47 7.70
N GLY A 28 -22.50 -5.61 7.16
CA GLY A 28 -23.54 -4.90 7.93
C GLY A 28 -23.05 -3.67 8.71
N SER A 29 -21.73 -3.39 8.75
CA SER A 29 -21.17 -2.17 9.37
C SER A 29 -20.65 -1.17 8.32
N ILE A 30 -20.35 -1.64 7.12
CA ILE A 30 -20.02 -0.85 5.93
C ILE A 30 -21.18 -0.98 4.96
N ASP A 31 -21.68 0.16 4.49
CA ASP A 31 -22.81 0.22 3.55
C ASP A 31 -22.35 -0.02 2.11
N GLU A 32 -21.11 0.36 1.78
CA GLU A 32 -20.56 0.26 0.42
C GLU A 32 -19.03 0.19 0.44
N ILE A 33 -18.45 -0.61 -0.45
CA ILE A 33 -17.01 -0.63 -0.73
C ILE A 33 -16.76 0.14 -2.03
N TRP A 34 -15.95 1.19 -1.95
CA TRP A 34 -15.49 1.95 -3.12
C TRP A 34 -14.18 1.35 -3.62
N ALA A 35 -14.29 0.55 -4.65
CA ALA A 35 -13.16 -0.16 -5.25
C ALA A 35 -12.55 0.67 -6.38
N VAL A 36 -11.27 1.05 -6.23
CA VAL A 36 -10.55 1.88 -7.20
C VAL A 36 -9.48 1.05 -7.87
N ALA A 37 -9.54 0.90 -9.19
CA ALA A 37 -8.54 0.19 -10.01
C ALA A 37 -8.65 0.58 -11.48
N ARG A 38 -7.65 0.23 -12.30
CA ARG A 38 -7.68 0.48 -13.75
C ARG A 38 -8.58 -0.49 -14.52
N SER A 39 -8.65 -1.75 -14.07
CA SER A 39 -9.40 -2.80 -14.76
C SER A 39 -10.89 -2.73 -14.45
N ALA A 40 -11.69 -2.23 -15.38
CA ALA A 40 -13.14 -2.23 -15.27
C ALA A 40 -13.72 -3.67 -15.17
N GLU A 41 -13.14 -4.64 -15.90
CA GLU A 41 -13.52 -6.04 -15.81
C GLU A 41 -13.25 -6.61 -14.41
N GLY A 42 -12.06 -6.36 -13.85
CA GLY A 42 -11.72 -6.81 -12.49
C GLY A 42 -12.61 -6.17 -11.43
N LEU A 43 -13.05 -4.92 -11.61
CA LEU A 43 -14.02 -4.26 -10.74
C LEU A 43 -15.41 -4.89 -10.85
N SER A 44 -15.86 -5.26 -12.07
CA SER A 44 -17.13 -5.99 -12.27
C SER A 44 -17.12 -7.33 -11.55
N GLN A 45 -16.07 -8.12 -11.74
CA GLN A 45 -15.90 -9.42 -11.06
C GLN A 45 -15.89 -9.27 -9.53
N LEU A 46 -15.30 -8.20 -9.02
CA LEU A 46 -15.30 -7.91 -7.59
C LEU A 46 -16.71 -7.63 -7.08
N SER A 47 -17.48 -6.84 -7.83
CA SER A 47 -18.88 -6.52 -7.50
C SER A 47 -19.80 -7.75 -7.50
N GLU A 48 -19.51 -8.76 -8.32
CA GLU A 48 -20.28 -10.01 -8.40
C GLU A 48 -20.01 -10.93 -7.21
N THR A 49 -18.83 -10.81 -6.57
CA THR A 49 -18.40 -11.75 -5.53
C THR A 49 -18.51 -11.18 -4.11
N ALA A 50 -18.55 -9.89 -3.95
CA ALA A 50 -18.67 -9.22 -2.65
C ALA A 50 -20.10 -9.30 -2.11
N GLN A 51 -20.25 -9.43 -0.78
CA GLN A 51 -21.54 -9.40 -0.08
C GLN A 51 -22.02 -7.96 0.13
N THR A 52 -21.08 -7.05 0.44
CA THR A 52 -21.33 -5.61 0.55
C THR A 52 -21.39 -4.98 -0.85
N PRO A 53 -22.34 -4.09 -1.14
CA PRO A 53 -22.38 -3.36 -2.41
C PRO A 53 -21.03 -2.73 -2.76
N VAL A 54 -20.60 -2.89 -4.01
CA VAL A 54 -19.33 -2.35 -4.50
C VAL A 54 -19.60 -1.23 -5.51
N ARG A 55 -19.06 -0.04 -5.23
CA ARG A 55 -19.01 1.06 -6.18
C ARG A 55 -17.67 1.05 -6.89
N ALA A 56 -17.71 0.80 -8.18
CA ALA A 56 -16.51 0.69 -9.02
C ALA A 56 -16.04 2.07 -9.52
N PHE A 57 -14.74 2.34 -9.33
CA PHE A 57 -14.05 3.50 -9.87
C PHE A 57 -12.92 3.02 -10.80
N ALA A 58 -13.20 2.98 -12.10
CA ALA A 58 -12.20 2.62 -13.12
C ALA A 58 -11.28 3.82 -13.39
N LEU A 59 -10.24 4.00 -12.54
CA LEU A 59 -9.35 5.16 -12.57
C LEU A 59 -7.89 4.72 -12.68
N ASP A 60 -7.12 5.45 -13.49
CA ASP A 60 -5.66 5.44 -13.41
C ASP A 60 -5.21 6.49 -12.38
N LEU A 61 -4.62 6.04 -11.29
CA LEU A 61 -4.21 6.92 -10.20
C LEU A 61 -2.94 7.74 -10.52
N THR A 62 -2.31 7.51 -11.66
CA THR A 62 -1.25 8.41 -12.19
C THR A 62 -1.84 9.61 -12.94
N ASP A 63 -3.14 9.59 -13.23
CA ASP A 63 -3.85 10.75 -13.74
C ASP A 63 -4.18 11.71 -12.58
N THR A 64 -3.74 12.95 -12.68
CA THR A 64 -3.95 14.00 -11.66
C THR A 64 -5.43 14.31 -11.41
N SER A 65 -6.35 13.93 -12.32
CA SER A 65 -7.79 14.08 -12.13
C SER A 65 -8.42 12.97 -11.26
N ALA A 66 -7.75 11.84 -11.05
CA ALA A 66 -8.32 10.69 -10.34
C ALA A 66 -8.70 11.01 -8.88
N PRO A 67 -7.87 11.67 -8.06
CA PRO A 67 -8.26 12.06 -6.70
C PRO A 67 -9.49 12.97 -6.68
N ARG A 68 -9.58 13.92 -7.64
CA ARG A 68 -10.73 14.81 -7.74
C ARG A 68 -12.03 14.08 -8.06
N GLN A 69 -11.99 13.02 -8.85
CA GLN A 69 -13.18 12.21 -9.15
C GLN A 69 -13.70 11.50 -7.89
N LEU A 70 -12.80 10.99 -7.03
CA LEU A 70 -13.20 10.43 -5.74
C LEU A 70 -13.77 11.49 -4.79
N GLU A 71 -13.12 12.65 -4.73
CA GLU A 71 -13.59 13.78 -3.91
C GLU A 71 -14.99 14.24 -4.32
N MET A 72 -15.24 14.41 -5.63
CA MET A 72 -16.57 14.75 -6.14
C MET A 72 -17.63 13.72 -5.77
N ALA A 73 -17.28 12.44 -5.80
CA ALA A 73 -18.21 11.38 -5.38
C ALA A 73 -18.50 11.46 -3.87
N LEU A 74 -17.52 11.81 -3.05
CA LEU A 74 -17.69 12.05 -1.60
C LEU A 74 -18.53 13.29 -1.33
N GLU A 75 -18.29 14.40 -2.07
CA GLU A 75 -19.11 15.62 -2.00
C GLU A 75 -20.59 15.33 -2.27
N LEU A 76 -20.87 14.54 -3.32
CA LEU A 76 -22.25 14.15 -3.67
C LEU A 76 -22.91 13.30 -2.59
N GLU A 77 -22.22 12.29 -2.05
CA GLU A 77 -22.76 11.47 -0.97
C GLU A 77 -22.94 12.28 0.33
N GLN A 78 -22.01 13.19 0.63
CA GLN A 78 -22.11 14.08 1.77
C GLN A 78 -23.35 14.98 1.69
N ALA A 79 -23.61 15.54 0.50
CA ALA A 79 -24.79 16.39 0.28
C ALA A 79 -26.10 15.60 0.32
N ALA A 80 -26.11 14.34 -0.14
CA ALA A 80 -27.31 13.51 -0.24
C ALA A 80 -27.77 12.97 1.13
N GLN A 81 -26.87 12.40 1.92
CA GLN A 81 -27.23 11.67 3.14
C GLN A 81 -26.15 11.71 4.23
N GLY A 82 -25.04 12.40 3.98
CA GLY A 82 -23.83 12.33 4.81
C GLY A 82 -23.03 11.06 4.53
N VAL A 83 -21.71 11.17 4.54
CA VAL A 83 -20.79 10.05 4.32
C VAL A 83 -19.71 10.02 5.41
N ASN A 84 -19.36 8.82 5.85
CA ASN A 84 -18.19 8.56 6.67
C ASN A 84 -17.29 7.56 5.95
N VAL A 85 -16.04 7.93 5.69
CA VAL A 85 -15.03 6.98 5.23
C VAL A 85 -14.46 6.26 6.43
N ALA A 86 -15.03 5.08 6.73
CA ALA A 86 -14.62 4.27 7.85
C ALA A 86 -13.24 3.61 7.61
N TRP A 87 -12.92 3.28 6.36
CA TRP A 87 -11.64 2.70 5.96
C TRP A 87 -11.12 3.31 4.67
N LEU A 88 -9.85 3.74 4.69
CA LEU A 88 -9.07 4.05 3.49
C LEU A 88 -7.89 3.09 3.41
N VAL A 89 -7.83 2.31 2.34
CA VAL A 89 -6.73 1.39 2.05
C VAL A 89 -5.99 1.83 0.80
N ASN A 90 -4.83 2.44 0.97
CA ASN A 90 -3.92 2.81 -0.09
C ASN A 90 -3.00 1.63 -0.43
N SER A 91 -3.46 0.73 -1.31
CA SER A 91 -2.69 -0.44 -1.73
C SER A 91 -2.24 -0.42 -3.18
N ALA A 92 -2.70 0.55 -3.99
CA ALA A 92 -2.17 0.75 -5.33
C ALA A 92 -0.67 1.07 -5.27
N GLY A 93 0.09 0.51 -6.20
CA GLY A 93 1.52 0.74 -6.27
C GLY A 93 2.17 -0.04 -7.40
N SER A 94 3.41 0.33 -7.72
CA SER A 94 4.27 -0.35 -8.67
C SER A 94 5.67 -0.53 -8.10
N GLY A 95 6.41 -1.46 -8.67
CA GLY A 95 7.80 -1.72 -8.30
C GLY A 95 8.68 -1.85 -9.54
N TRP A 96 9.99 -1.79 -9.34
CA TRP A 96 10.99 -2.02 -10.35
C TRP A 96 12.17 -2.78 -9.76
N PHE A 97 12.68 -3.74 -10.53
CA PHE A 97 13.94 -4.43 -10.26
C PHE A 97 14.90 -4.19 -11.41
N GLY A 98 16.09 -3.72 -11.11
CA GLY A 98 17.14 -3.40 -12.06
C GLY A 98 17.93 -2.18 -11.60
N GLY A 99 19.01 -1.85 -12.31
CA GLY A 99 19.77 -0.65 -12.04
C GLY A 99 18.94 0.61 -12.27
N TYR A 100 19.21 1.66 -11.51
CA TYR A 100 18.52 2.94 -11.72
C TYR A 100 18.75 3.50 -13.13
N GLN A 101 19.95 3.25 -13.70
CA GLN A 101 20.32 3.63 -15.06
C GLN A 101 19.51 2.91 -16.14
N ASP A 102 18.86 1.79 -15.81
CA ASP A 102 18.07 0.98 -16.74
C ASP A 102 16.58 1.41 -16.75
N MET A 103 16.21 2.32 -15.88
CA MET A 103 14.85 2.90 -15.83
C MET A 103 14.75 4.05 -16.82
N ASP A 104 13.72 4.01 -17.65
CA ASP A 104 13.35 5.20 -18.42
C ASP A 104 12.63 6.24 -17.56
N SER A 105 12.54 7.48 -18.04
CA SER A 105 11.94 8.57 -17.29
C SER A 105 10.45 8.38 -17.06
N SER A 106 9.75 7.63 -17.89
CA SER A 106 8.32 7.33 -17.74
C SER A 106 8.09 6.35 -16.59
N ALA A 107 8.92 5.32 -16.47
CA ALA A 107 8.88 4.36 -15.36
C ALA A 107 9.21 5.05 -14.02
N VAL A 108 10.22 5.94 -13.99
CA VAL A 108 10.55 6.75 -12.81
C VAL A 108 9.37 7.59 -12.38
N ARG A 109 8.78 8.35 -13.31
CA ARG A 109 7.62 9.21 -13.06
C ARG A 109 6.42 8.40 -12.55
N CYS A 110 6.01 7.36 -13.29
CA CYS A 110 4.88 6.51 -12.95
C CYS A 110 5.00 5.92 -11.52
N MET A 111 6.19 5.47 -11.13
CA MET A 111 6.40 4.92 -9.79
C MET A 111 6.23 5.99 -8.69
N VAL A 112 6.75 7.21 -8.90
CA VAL A 112 6.60 8.30 -7.91
C VAL A 112 5.16 8.79 -7.88
N GLU A 113 4.53 8.98 -9.03
CA GLU A 113 3.13 9.40 -9.13
C GLU A 113 2.20 8.41 -8.44
N LEU A 114 2.36 7.09 -8.72
CA LEU A 114 1.47 6.09 -8.14
C LEU A 114 1.75 5.82 -6.65
N ASN A 115 3.03 5.63 -6.28
CA ASN A 115 3.37 5.19 -4.92
C ASN A 115 3.37 6.33 -3.89
N CYS A 116 3.58 7.58 -4.32
CA CYS A 116 3.72 8.72 -3.43
C CYS A 116 2.60 9.74 -3.63
N LEU A 117 2.49 10.33 -4.82
CA LEU A 117 1.59 11.44 -5.08
C LEU A 117 0.13 10.99 -4.98
N ALA A 118 -0.28 9.94 -5.70
CA ALA A 118 -1.64 9.43 -5.65
C ALA A 118 -2.08 9.04 -4.23
N LEU A 119 -1.19 8.39 -3.46
CA LEU A 119 -1.48 8.05 -2.06
C LEU A 119 -1.70 9.31 -1.21
N ALA A 120 -0.86 10.31 -1.36
CA ALA A 120 -0.97 11.56 -0.60
C ALA A 120 -2.23 12.34 -0.99
N ASP A 121 -2.51 12.47 -2.28
CA ASP A 121 -3.67 13.22 -2.81
C ASP A 121 -4.98 12.55 -2.41
N ILE A 122 -5.08 11.21 -2.55
CA ILE A 122 -6.28 10.47 -2.13
C ILE A 122 -6.48 10.59 -0.61
N THR A 123 -5.41 10.48 0.17
CA THR A 123 -5.51 10.64 1.63
C THR A 123 -6.00 12.04 1.98
N SER A 124 -5.49 13.09 1.33
CA SER A 124 -5.92 14.47 1.53
C SER A 124 -7.39 14.68 1.16
N ALA A 125 -7.82 14.15 0.01
CA ALA A 125 -9.20 14.27 -0.47
C ALA A 125 -10.21 13.52 0.43
N VAL A 126 -9.81 12.40 1.03
CA VAL A 126 -10.68 11.54 1.84
C VAL A 126 -10.75 11.98 3.30
N LEU A 127 -9.67 12.53 3.85
CA LEU A 127 -9.54 12.85 5.26
C LEU A 127 -10.67 13.72 5.84
N PRO A 128 -11.23 14.74 5.12
CA PRO A 128 -12.36 15.54 5.61
C PRO A 128 -13.65 14.74 5.86
N TYR A 129 -13.76 13.55 5.27
CA TYR A 129 -14.93 12.66 5.40
C TYR A 129 -14.71 11.52 6.39
N MET A 130 -13.64 11.56 7.18
CA MET A 130 -13.35 10.58 8.22
C MET A 130 -13.82 11.06 9.58
N THR A 131 -14.24 10.13 10.42
CA THR A 131 -14.71 10.40 11.78
C THR A 131 -13.87 9.64 12.82
N PRO A 132 -14.00 9.92 14.12
CA PRO A 132 -13.38 9.09 15.16
C PRO A 132 -13.67 7.60 14.93
N SER A 133 -12.67 6.76 15.05
CA SER A 133 -12.68 5.33 14.71
C SER A 133 -12.45 4.99 13.23
N SER A 134 -12.32 5.95 12.31
CA SER A 134 -11.86 5.68 10.95
C SER A 134 -10.41 5.19 10.91
N ARG A 135 -10.07 4.40 9.89
CA ARG A 135 -8.77 3.73 9.75
C ARG A 135 -8.16 4.00 8.38
N ILE A 136 -6.87 4.31 8.37
CA ILE A 136 -6.07 4.48 7.15
C ILE A 136 -5.00 3.39 7.14
N VAL A 137 -4.93 2.63 6.05
CA VAL A 137 -3.89 1.62 5.81
C VAL A 137 -3.08 2.02 4.59
N ASN A 138 -1.79 2.25 4.78
CA ASN A 138 -0.86 2.62 3.72
C ASN A 138 0.13 1.48 3.46
N MET A 139 0.15 0.93 2.24
CA MET A 139 1.05 -0.17 1.89
C MET A 139 2.47 0.33 1.64
N SER A 140 3.31 0.20 2.66
CA SER A 140 4.77 0.36 2.59
C SER A 140 5.44 -0.99 2.25
N SER A 141 6.65 -1.22 2.74
CA SER A 141 7.44 -2.45 2.55
C SER A 141 8.58 -2.50 3.56
N ILE A 142 9.16 -3.68 3.80
CA ILE A 142 10.47 -3.77 4.47
C ILE A 142 11.58 -3.03 3.70
N ALA A 143 11.41 -2.82 2.39
CA ALA A 143 12.30 -2.00 1.57
C ALA A 143 12.45 -0.55 2.10
N ALA A 144 11.49 -0.04 2.86
CA ALA A 144 11.56 1.26 3.51
C ALA A 144 12.68 1.38 4.55
N PHE A 145 13.23 0.27 5.04
CA PHE A 145 14.25 0.24 6.09
C PHE A 145 15.68 0.04 5.58
N LEU A 146 15.84 -0.23 4.29
CA LEU A 146 17.10 -0.67 3.68
C LEU A 146 17.42 0.09 2.39
N PRO A 147 18.68 0.48 2.17
CA PRO A 147 19.15 0.84 0.83
C PRO A 147 19.29 -0.46 0.01
N LEU A 148 18.34 -0.71 -0.90
CA LEU A 148 18.34 -1.91 -1.72
C LEU A 148 18.94 -1.60 -3.11
N PRO A 149 20.15 -2.11 -3.43
CA PRO A 149 20.68 -2.04 -4.78
C PRO A 149 19.73 -2.72 -5.78
N GLY A 150 19.49 -2.09 -6.91
CA GLY A 150 18.52 -2.54 -7.90
C GLY A 150 17.05 -2.21 -7.56
N MET A 151 16.79 -1.54 -6.44
CA MET A 151 15.45 -1.12 -6.02
C MET A 151 15.45 0.29 -5.41
N ALA A 152 16.42 1.13 -5.77
CA ALA A 152 16.65 2.41 -5.11
C ALA A 152 15.41 3.30 -5.08
N LEU A 153 14.75 3.48 -6.23
CA LEU A 153 13.54 4.31 -6.32
C LEU A 153 12.37 3.69 -5.56
N TYR A 154 12.14 2.39 -5.73
CA TYR A 154 11.09 1.68 -5.00
C TYR A 154 11.27 1.82 -3.48
N ALA A 155 12.47 1.56 -2.96
CA ALA A 155 12.78 1.70 -1.54
C ALA A 155 12.53 3.14 -1.05
N ALA A 156 12.91 4.14 -1.85
CA ALA A 156 12.66 5.55 -1.54
C ALA A 156 11.16 5.87 -1.48
N THR A 157 10.33 5.37 -2.43
CA THR A 157 8.89 5.58 -2.39
C THR A 157 8.24 4.89 -1.19
N LYS A 158 8.70 3.70 -0.81
CA LYS A 158 8.16 2.98 0.37
C LYS A 158 8.62 3.61 1.69
N ARG A 159 9.79 4.26 1.70
CA ARG A 159 10.22 5.09 2.82
C ARG A 159 9.35 6.34 2.95
N PHE A 160 9.03 7.02 1.84
CA PHE A 160 8.09 8.12 1.82
C PHE A 160 6.75 7.73 2.47
N VAL A 161 6.17 6.60 2.07
CA VAL A 161 4.90 6.09 2.63
C VAL A 161 5.00 5.86 4.14
N LEU A 162 6.11 5.27 4.60
CA LEU A 162 6.33 5.00 6.03
C LEU A 162 6.40 6.30 6.84
N ASP A 163 7.22 7.26 6.40
CA ASP A 163 7.43 8.51 7.12
C ASP A 163 6.19 9.41 7.06
N LEU A 164 5.52 9.51 5.90
CA LEU A 164 4.24 10.21 5.76
C LEU A 164 3.19 9.65 6.74
N THR A 165 3.08 8.32 6.85
CA THR A 165 2.10 7.69 7.74
C THR A 165 2.39 8.01 9.21
N HIS A 166 3.66 8.02 9.59
CA HIS A 166 4.06 8.40 10.96
C HIS A 166 3.73 9.87 11.25
N GLY A 167 4.06 10.80 10.32
CA GLY A 167 3.72 12.23 10.45
C GLY A 167 2.21 12.43 10.54
N LEU A 168 1.44 11.77 9.66
CA LEU A 168 -0.01 11.84 9.65
C LEU A 168 -0.64 11.42 10.99
N ASN A 169 -0.11 10.40 11.65
CA ASN A 169 -0.59 10.00 12.98
C ASN A 169 -0.35 11.07 14.05
N GLU A 170 0.75 11.83 13.94
CA GLU A 170 0.98 12.96 14.86
C GLU A 170 -0.01 14.09 14.59
N ASP A 171 -0.27 14.42 13.32
CA ASP A 171 -1.24 15.44 12.93
C ASP A 171 -2.68 15.06 13.34
N LEU A 172 -3.00 13.76 13.31
CA LEU A 172 -4.31 13.22 13.69
C LEU A 172 -4.44 12.88 15.18
N ARG A 173 -3.44 13.21 15.99
CA ARG A 173 -3.47 12.91 17.44
C ARG A 173 -4.69 13.54 18.11
N GLY A 174 -5.45 12.72 18.82
CA GLY A 174 -6.67 13.16 19.52
C GLY A 174 -7.95 13.17 18.69
N THR A 175 -7.88 12.98 17.37
CA THR A 175 -9.09 12.90 16.50
C THR A 175 -9.80 11.55 16.57
N GLY A 176 -9.13 10.51 17.05
CA GLY A 176 -9.63 9.12 17.01
C GLY A 176 -9.44 8.41 15.68
N ILE A 177 -8.91 9.09 14.64
CA ILE A 177 -8.49 8.49 13.37
C ILE A 177 -7.10 7.90 13.55
N ASN A 178 -6.85 6.72 12.98
CA ASN A 178 -5.54 6.07 13.05
C ASN A 178 -5.05 5.61 11.68
N ALA A 179 -3.78 5.90 11.37
CA ALA A 179 -3.11 5.46 10.16
C ALA A 179 -2.02 4.41 10.48
N CYS A 180 -1.90 3.38 9.65
CA CYS A 180 -0.89 2.33 9.80
C CYS A 180 -0.11 2.10 8.49
N ALA A 181 1.22 2.24 8.54
CA ALA A 181 2.10 1.81 7.47
C ALA A 181 2.36 0.30 7.58
N VAL A 182 1.96 -0.46 6.57
CA VAL A 182 2.17 -1.91 6.51
C VAL A 182 3.45 -2.21 5.75
N CYS A 183 4.38 -2.92 6.39
CA CYS A 183 5.72 -3.19 5.87
C CYS A 183 5.93 -4.70 5.69
N PRO A 184 5.36 -5.33 4.66
CA PRO A 184 5.55 -6.75 4.38
C PRO A 184 6.88 -7.02 3.67
N LYS A 185 7.28 -8.30 3.67
CA LYS A 185 8.21 -8.85 2.69
C LYS A 185 7.56 -8.93 1.29
N ALA A 186 8.31 -9.47 0.33
CA ALA A 186 7.72 -9.80 -0.96
C ALA A 186 6.53 -10.76 -0.79
N MET A 187 5.53 -10.57 -1.63
CA MET A 187 4.36 -11.45 -1.72
C MET A 187 4.24 -11.98 -3.14
N ARG A 188 3.75 -13.19 -3.29
CA ARG A 188 3.50 -13.79 -4.61
C ARG A 188 2.20 -13.24 -5.18
N THR A 189 2.31 -12.08 -5.83
CA THR A 189 1.23 -11.39 -6.53
C THR A 189 1.73 -10.96 -7.89
N GLY A 190 0.85 -10.57 -8.81
CA GLY A 190 1.22 -9.95 -10.10
C GLY A 190 1.88 -8.57 -9.98
N PHE A 191 2.20 -8.10 -8.77
CA PHE A 191 2.82 -6.79 -8.52
C PHE A 191 4.17 -6.61 -9.27
N TRP A 192 4.89 -7.69 -9.46
CA TRP A 192 6.22 -7.70 -10.09
C TRP A 192 6.18 -8.05 -11.58
N ASP A 193 4.99 -8.27 -12.15
CA ASP A 193 4.83 -8.57 -13.57
C ASP A 193 5.15 -7.29 -14.38
N GLY A 194 6.12 -7.41 -15.27
CA GLY A 194 6.64 -6.25 -16.02
C GLY A 194 7.64 -5.36 -15.28
N ALA A 195 8.01 -5.68 -14.03
CA ALA A 195 8.91 -4.87 -13.19
C ALA A 195 10.40 -5.23 -13.39
N GLY A 196 10.99 -4.91 -14.55
CA GLY A 196 12.41 -5.14 -14.81
C GLY A 196 12.73 -6.55 -15.35
N SER A 197 14.02 -6.95 -15.31
CA SER A 197 14.48 -8.25 -15.82
C SER A 197 14.06 -9.43 -14.95
N ASP A 198 13.97 -10.64 -15.54
CA ASP A 198 13.63 -11.86 -14.79
C ASP A 198 14.68 -12.23 -13.73
N GLU A 199 15.96 -11.92 -13.96
CA GLU A 199 17.02 -12.04 -12.94
C GLU A 199 16.76 -11.13 -11.75
N ALA A 200 16.29 -9.91 -12.01
CA ALA A 200 15.96 -8.94 -10.97
C ALA A 200 14.75 -9.35 -10.14
N LYS A 201 13.74 -10.01 -10.72
CA LYS A 201 12.57 -10.54 -9.99
C LYS A 201 12.98 -11.53 -8.90
N GLY A 202 13.98 -12.37 -9.14
CA GLY A 202 14.55 -13.27 -8.15
C GLY A 202 15.13 -12.56 -6.92
N MET A 203 15.59 -11.31 -7.04
CA MET A 203 16.12 -10.52 -5.93
C MET A 203 15.02 -9.98 -5.01
N GLY A 204 13.81 -9.73 -5.52
CA GLY A 204 12.68 -9.29 -4.70
C GLY A 204 12.25 -10.29 -3.63
N PHE A 205 12.55 -11.56 -3.85
CA PHE A 205 12.28 -12.64 -2.91
C PHE A 205 13.45 -12.95 -1.97
N PHE A 206 14.46 -12.06 -1.90
CA PHE A 206 15.68 -12.28 -1.10
C PHE A 206 15.39 -12.62 0.37
N PHE A 207 14.42 -11.92 0.98
CA PHE A 207 14.03 -12.14 2.38
C PHE A 207 12.92 -13.19 2.54
N GLY A 208 12.63 -13.98 1.50
CA GLY A 208 11.49 -14.89 1.46
C GLY A 208 10.18 -14.18 1.13
N THR A 209 9.08 -14.92 1.19
CA THR A 209 7.74 -14.43 0.85
C THR A 209 6.80 -14.53 2.03
N GLU A 210 5.75 -13.70 2.04
CA GLU A 210 4.63 -13.80 2.96
C GLU A 210 3.35 -14.14 2.20
N ASP A 211 2.44 -14.80 2.89
CA ASP A 211 1.08 -15.02 2.40
C ASP A 211 0.28 -13.71 2.45
N VAL A 212 -0.46 -13.42 1.38
CA VAL A 212 -1.20 -12.16 1.24
C VAL A 212 -2.31 -12.04 2.28
N ALA A 213 -3.04 -13.13 2.53
CA ALA A 213 -4.14 -13.13 3.49
C ALA A 213 -3.64 -12.90 4.92
N ASP A 214 -2.50 -13.47 5.27
CA ASP A 214 -1.84 -13.25 6.55
C ASP A 214 -1.36 -11.80 6.73
N VAL A 215 -0.78 -11.20 5.68
CA VAL A 215 -0.35 -9.80 5.69
C VAL A 215 -1.52 -8.88 5.91
N VAL A 216 -2.62 -9.06 5.17
CA VAL A 216 -3.83 -8.23 5.29
C VAL A 216 -4.46 -8.38 6.67
N ARG A 217 -4.60 -9.59 7.20
CA ARG A 217 -5.13 -9.84 8.53
C ARG A 217 -4.31 -9.13 9.62
N LYS A 218 -2.97 -9.19 9.54
CA LYS A 218 -2.06 -8.48 10.46
C LYS A 218 -2.15 -6.97 10.31
N ALA A 219 -2.34 -6.46 9.10
CA ALA A 219 -2.51 -5.04 8.81
C ALA A 219 -3.80 -4.50 9.45
N ILE A 220 -4.93 -5.17 9.23
CA ILE A 220 -6.23 -4.83 9.81
C ILE A 220 -6.12 -4.82 11.35
N HIS A 221 -5.59 -5.88 11.93
CA HIS A 221 -5.40 -5.95 13.39
C HIS A 221 -4.49 -4.81 13.91
N ALA A 222 -3.40 -4.51 13.22
CA ALA A 222 -2.46 -3.47 13.66
C ALA A 222 -3.10 -2.08 13.69
N VAL A 223 -3.84 -1.69 12.63
CA VAL A 223 -4.49 -0.39 12.58
C VAL A 223 -5.64 -0.28 13.58
N GLN A 224 -6.38 -1.36 13.83
CA GLN A 224 -7.41 -1.41 14.87
C GLN A 224 -6.82 -1.23 16.27
N MET A 225 -5.62 -1.77 16.51
CA MET A 225 -4.89 -1.60 17.78
C MET A 225 -4.16 -0.26 17.90
N GLY A 226 -4.38 0.68 16.99
CA GLY A 226 -3.76 2.02 17.04
C GLY A 226 -2.26 2.03 16.72
N ARG A 227 -1.73 1.03 16.02
CA ARG A 227 -0.31 0.99 15.64
C ARG A 227 -0.04 1.88 14.44
N GLY A 228 0.93 2.78 14.53
CA GLY A 228 1.34 3.64 13.41
C GLY A 228 2.09 2.92 12.30
N SER A 229 2.67 1.74 12.60
CA SER A 229 3.28 0.87 11.58
C SER A 229 3.34 -0.58 12.03
N VAL A 230 3.39 -1.51 11.07
CA VAL A 230 3.57 -2.94 11.32
C VAL A 230 4.50 -3.58 10.29
N VAL A 231 5.55 -4.24 10.77
CA VAL A 231 6.32 -5.24 10.00
C VAL A 231 5.62 -6.57 10.20
N THR A 232 5.10 -7.15 9.13
CA THR A 232 4.19 -8.30 9.21
C THR A 232 4.91 -9.61 9.49
N SER A 233 6.17 -9.73 9.07
CA SER A 233 6.96 -10.93 9.26
C SER A 233 7.77 -10.87 10.57
N PRO A 234 7.72 -11.93 11.41
CA PRO A 234 8.38 -11.92 12.72
C PRO A 234 9.91 -11.80 12.65
N ASP A 235 10.55 -12.48 11.70
CA ASP A 235 11.99 -12.44 11.45
C ASP A 235 12.45 -11.03 11.04
N MET A 236 11.68 -10.33 10.21
CA MET A 236 12.02 -8.98 9.80
C MET A 236 11.73 -7.91 10.86
N LYS A 237 10.88 -8.17 11.85
CA LYS A 237 10.67 -7.22 12.96
C LYS A 237 11.96 -6.87 13.68
N LEU A 238 12.73 -7.89 14.06
CA LEU A 238 14.01 -7.71 14.75
C LEU A 238 15.05 -7.09 13.82
N ALA A 239 15.13 -7.56 12.57
CA ALA A 239 16.04 -7.01 11.57
C ALA A 239 15.76 -5.53 11.29
N CYS A 240 14.51 -5.15 11.04
CA CYS A 240 14.14 -3.75 10.79
C CYS A 240 14.39 -2.84 12.01
N ALA A 241 14.23 -3.35 13.24
CA ALA A 241 14.60 -2.61 14.44
C ALA A 241 16.11 -2.37 14.52
N ALA A 242 16.92 -3.37 14.20
CA ALA A 242 18.38 -3.24 14.13
C ALA A 242 18.81 -2.27 13.01
N PHE A 243 18.18 -2.33 11.83
CA PHE A 243 18.48 -1.43 10.71
C PHE A 243 18.26 0.04 11.04
N LYS A 244 17.25 0.37 11.86
CA LYS A 244 16.99 1.75 12.30
C LYS A 244 18.14 2.32 13.13
N ALA A 245 18.89 1.48 13.85
CA ALA A 245 20.01 1.89 14.68
C ALA A 245 21.36 1.88 13.95
N MET A 246 21.42 1.31 12.75
CA MET A 246 22.66 1.20 11.98
C MET A 246 22.97 2.47 11.18
N PRO A 247 24.26 2.89 11.13
CA PRO A 247 24.71 3.91 10.18
C PRO A 247 24.46 3.46 8.73
N TYR A 248 24.02 4.40 7.90
CA TYR A 248 23.60 4.13 6.52
C TYR A 248 24.69 3.42 5.67
N GLY A 249 25.97 3.78 5.87
CA GLY A 249 27.10 3.13 5.19
C GLY A 249 27.22 1.64 5.52
N MET A 250 26.94 1.23 6.77
CA MET A 250 26.93 -0.18 7.17
C MET A 250 25.76 -0.94 6.50
N LEU A 251 24.59 -0.33 6.43
CA LEU A 251 23.44 -0.92 5.71
C LEU A 251 23.77 -1.15 4.24
N CYS A 252 24.39 -0.18 3.57
CA CYS A 252 24.84 -0.32 2.19
C CYS A 252 25.85 -1.46 2.02
N GLY A 253 26.79 -1.60 2.95
CA GLY A 253 27.75 -2.71 2.96
C GLY A 253 27.08 -4.06 3.09
N LEU A 254 26.17 -4.20 4.05
CA LEU A 254 25.42 -5.44 4.29
C LEU A 254 24.57 -5.85 3.09
N THR A 255 23.82 -4.91 2.49
CA THR A 255 22.97 -5.22 1.34
C THR A 255 23.79 -5.60 0.10
N LYS A 256 24.95 -4.95 -0.13
CA LYS A 256 25.88 -5.33 -1.20
C LYS A 256 26.46 -6.73 -0.98
N ALA A 257 26.93 -7.04 0.23
CA ALA A 257 27.49 -8.35 0.57
C ALA A 257 26.46 -9.47 0.43
N ALA A 258 25.23 -9.24 0.90
CA ALA A 258 24.13 -10.18 0.79
C ALA A 258 23.76 -10.48 -0.69
N LEU A 259 23.73 -9.46 -1.54
CA LEU A 259 23.48 -9.63 -2.98
C LEU A 259 24.62 -10.35 -3.71
N ALA A 260 25.87 -10.06 -3.34
CA ALA A 260 27.04 -10.74 -3.90
C ALA A 260 27.06 -12.23 -3.55
N ALA A 261 26.81 -12.58 -2.28
CA ALA A 261 26.71 -13.96 -1.82
C ALA A 261 25.63 -14.76 -2.57
N ARG A 262 24.50 -14.13 -2.88
CA ARG A 262 23.42 -14.81 -3.63
C ARG A 262 23.78 -15.05 -5.10
N ARG A 263 24.45 -14.09 -5.74
CA ARG A 263 24.91 -14.29 -7.13
C ARG A 263 25.87 -15.47 -7.25
N SER A 264 26.74 -15.68 -6.26
CA SER A 264 27.68 -16.83 -6.22
C SER A 264 26.99 -18.18 -5.92
N LEU A 265 25.76 -18.18 -5.39
CA LEU A 265 24.99 -19.41 -5.13
C LEU A 265 24.07 -19.78 -6.32
N ALA A 266 23.85 -18.85 -7.24
CA ALA A 266 22.99 -19.04 -8.41
C ALA A 266 23.78 -19.32 -9.70
N SER A 267 25.13 -19.16 -9.66
CA SER A 267 26.11 -19.58 -10.69
C SER A 267 26.61 -20.98 -10.44
#